data_79e3080549da3d92e65725ff800861df
#
_entry.id   79e3080549da3d92e65725ff800861df
#
_cell.length_a   1.000
_cell.length_b   1.000
_cell.length_c   1.000
_cell.angle_alpha   90.00
_cell.angle_beta   90.00
_cell.angle_gamma   90.00
#
_symmetry.space_group_name_H-M   'P 1'
#
loop_
_entity.id
_entity.type
_entity.pdbx_description
1 polymer ?
#
loop_
_entity_poly.entity_id
_entity_poly.type
_entity_poly.pdbx_seq_one_letter_code
_entity_poly.pdbx_strand_id
1 'polypeptide(L)'
;MGLVPTPVVAFAAHHFRLTAALALTASHNPPDYVGVKVFDGEGLEVGRGIEVRIEAAPKSLPSSDGFGNPLEKRGVIEEYLGRAVRSVPAVEKGMRILVDGNNGVGSLVTPRLLRTLGHQVVTVNCHLSWRFPGRSPEPRAENLMETADLVRRVGVSIGFVHDADADRLVVIDGHGRILPDSLLSALMLRIVAQGKSGDVVVSSNSSLAVERVAEEMGCRVVRAPLGRTSHELYGRRGIYATEPSKIVIPAWGPWEDGIFAAAFLAQHACSSGGLGPLLANIPRYSYVQTDLPQTRLSDEALKELVRRRYRGKDVNRMEEVDGIRIELKDGWVMFRRSGTEPKVRIYAEARTESEATRLLNEAEELIRTNSNA
;
A
#
# COMPACT_ATOMS: atom_id res chain seq x y z
N MET A 1 13.88 20.19 3.59
CA MET A 1 13.94 19.35 2.37
C MET A 1 13.05 19.91 1.23
N GLY A 2 12.05 20.72 1.56
CA GLY A 2 11.09 21.26 0.61
C GLY A 2 10.03 20.24 0.15
N LEU A 3 9.59 20.35 -1.11
CA LEU A 3 8.61 19.44 -1.69
C LEU A 3 9.28 18.12 -2.09
N VAL A 4 9.02 17.07 -1.32
CA VAL A 4 9.54 15.72 -1.56
C VAL A 4 8.45 14.69 -1.26
N PRO A 5 8.46 13.52 -1.93
CA PRO A 5 7.56 12.42 -1.60
C PRO A 5 7.75 11.87 -0.18
N THR A 6 6.68 11.33 0.40
CA THR A 6 6.73 10.68 1.72
C THR A 6 7.81 9.60 1.82
N PRO A 7 8.00 8.69 0.83
CA PRO A 7 9.12 7.75 0.86
C PRO A 7 10.51 8.40 0.90
N VAL A 8 10.67 9.57 0.30
CA VAL A 8 11.94 10.32 0.34
C VAL A 8 12.19 10.89 1.73
N VAL A 9 11.14 11.26 2.49
CA VAL A 9 11.26 11.69 3.89
C VAL A 9 11.69 10.52 4.78
N ALA A 10 11.07 9.36 4.63
CA ALA A 10 11.43 8.13 5.34
C ALA A 10 12.88 7.70 5.02
N PHE A 11 13.22 7.68 3.73
CA PHE A 11 14.61 7.45 3.28
C PHE A 11 15.59 8.42 3.91
N ALA A 12 15.28 9.72 3.97
CA ALA A 12 16.16 10.74 4.54
C ALA A 12 16.38 10.53 6.05
N ALA A 13 15.32 10.18 6.80
CA ALA A 13 15.42 9.85 8.21
C ALA A 13 16.46 8.75 8.44
N HIS A 14 16.34 7.64 7.72
CA HIS A 14 17.25 6.52 7.81
C HIS A 14 18.66 6.83 7.26
N HIS A 15 18.74 7.39 6.06
CA HIS A 15 20.00 7.61 5.35
C HIS A 15 20.92 8.62 6.06
N PHE A 16 20.35 9.71 6.59
CA PHE A 16 21.10 10.73 7.31
C PHE A 16 21.12 10.50 8.83
N ARG A 17 20.59 9.36 9.32
CA ARG A 17 20.52 9.01 10.75
C ARG A 17 19.90 10.13 11.58
N LEU A 18 18.76 10.65 11.12
CA LEU A 18 18.04 11.69 11.83
C LEU A 18 17.34 11.09 13.06
N THR A 19 17.14 11.89 14.10
CA THR A 19 16.37 11.45 15.28
C THR A 19 14.90 11.23 14.92
N ALA A 20 14.35 12.10 14.08
CA ALA A 20 12.98 12.03 13.55
C ALA A 20 12.87 12.84 12.24
N ALA A 21 11.83 12.55 11.47
CA ALA A 21 11.46 13.35 10.31
C ALA A 21 9.94 13.56 10.26
N LEU A 22 9.50 14.65 9.65
CA LEU A 22 8.10 15.02 9.51
C LEU A 22 7.76 15.22 8.04
N ALA A 23 6.66 14.63 7.60
CA ALA A 23 6.03 14.90 6.31
C ALA A 23 4.66 15.56 6.52
N LEU A 24 4.46 16.73 5.92
CA LEU A 24 3.14 17.37 5.84
C LEU A 24 2.45 16.85 4.59
N THR A 25 1.44 16.02 4.78
CA THR A 25 0.71 15.36 3.67
C THR A 25 -0.69 14.98 4.09
N ALA A 26 -1.63 15.07 3.17
CA ALA A 26 -2.95 14.47 3.32
C ALA A 26 -3.03 13.08 2.67
N SER A 27 -1.90 12.54 2.14
CA SER A 27 -1.86 11.29 1.38
C SER A 27 -2.88 11.32 0.24
N HIS A 28 -3.85 10.44 0.26
CA HIS A 28 -4.91 10.29 -0.74
C HIS A 28 -6.22 11.04 -0.42
N ASN A 29 -6.26 11.81 0.66
CA ASN A 29 -7.45 12.58 1.04
C ASN A 29 -7.66 13.79 0.11
N PRO A 30 -8.90 14.32 0.05
CA PRO A 30 -9.21 15.56 -0.66
C PRO A 30 -8.33 16.76 -0.24
N PRO A 31 -8.24 17.82 -1.09
CA PRO A 31 -7.35 18.95 -0.85
C PRO A 31 -7.58 19.73 0.44
N ASP A 32 -8.76 19.64 1.02
CA ASP A 32 -9.14 20.34 2.26
C ASP A 32 -8.55 19.70 3.54
N TYR A 33 -7.91 18.54 3.39
CA TYR A 33 -7.26 17.82 4.49
C TYR A 33 -5.76 18.11 4.53
N VAL A 34 -5.23 18.16 5.74
CA VAL A 34 -3.80 18.17 6.01
C VAL A 34 -3.50 17.24 7.17
N GLY A 35 -2.42 16.48 7.04
CA GLY A 35 -1.93 15.60 8.09
C GLY A 35 -0.44 15.77 8.30
N VAL A 36 0.05 15.17 9.36
CA VAL A 36 1.47 15.09 9.69
C VAL A 36 1.83 13.64 9.90
N LYS A 37 2.70 13.10 9.06
CA LYS A 37 3.35 11.81 9.30
C LYS A 37 4.66 12.05 10.02
N VAL A 38 4.90 11.31 11.08
CA VAL A 38 6.12 11.38 11.89
C VAL A 38 6.89 10.09 11.66
N PHE A 39 8.17 10.20 11.32
CA PHE A 39 9.06 9.07 11.12
C PHE A 39 10.15 9.07 12.17
N ASP A 40 10.54 7.90 12.65
CA ASP A 40 11.71 7.71 13.50
C ASP A 40 13.03 7.66 12.68
N GLY A 41 14.14 7.47 13.36
CA GLY A 41 15.45 7.40 12.73
C GLY A 41 15.67 6.19 11.81
N GLU A 42 14.80 5.18 11.88
CA GLU A 42 14.83 4.03 10.99
C GLU A 42 13.98 4.26 9.72
N GLY A 43 13.26 5.39 9.64
CA GLY A 43 12.34 5.71 8.55
C GLY A 43 10.98 5.05 8.69
N LEU A 44 10.66 4.49 9.87
CA LEU A 44 9.34 3.96 10.16
C LEU A 44 8.41 5.08 10.63
N GLU A 45 7.17 5.10 10.12
CA GLU A 45 6.13 5.97 10.64
C GLU A 45 5.85 5.60 12.11
N VAL A 46 5.83 6.56 13.03
CA VAL A 46 5.72 6.26 14.46
C VAL A 46 4.44 5.52 14.83
N GLY A 47 4.52 4.65 15.83
CA GLY A 47 3.39 3.85 16.27
C GLY A 47 2.40 4.64 17.13
N ARG A 48 1.15 4.14 17.25
CA ARG A 48 0.04 4.79 17.98
C ARG A 48 0.42 5.26 19.40
N GLY A 49 1.27 4.55 20.10
CA GLY A 49 1.74 4.95 21.43
C GLY A 49 2.51 6.28 21.43
N ILE A 50 3.30 6.53 20.37
CA ILE A 50 4.03 7.81 20.20
C ILE A 50 3.07 8.89 19.71
N GLU A 51 2.19 8.58 18.76
CA GLU A 51 1.16 9.50 18.27
C GLU A 51 0.32 10.08 19.41
N VAL A 52 -0.23 9.21 20.29
CA VAL A 52 -1.02 9.63 21.46
C VAL A 52 -0.20 10.54 22.38
N ARG A 53 1.07 10.27 22.58
CA ARG A 53 1.96 11.13 23.38
C ARG A 53 2.19 12.49 22.72
N ILE A 54 2.32 12.54 21.41
CA ILE A 54 2.46 13.78 20.63
C ILE A 54 1.14 14.59 20.74
N GLU A 55 0.00 13.94 20.53
CA GLU A 55 -1.32 14.56 20.62
C GLU A 55 -1.63 15.11 22.02
N ALA A 56 -1.15 14.44 23.07
CA ALA A 56 -1.31 14.83 24.46
C ALA A 56 -0.28 15.85 24.95
N ALA A 57 0.72 16.18 24.14
CA ALA A 57 1.75 17.15 24.52
C ALA A 57 1.14 18.53 24.82
N PRO A 58 1.69 19.27 25.81
CA PRO A 58 1.18 20.60 26.14
C PRO A 58 1.19 21.53 24.94
N LYS A 59 0.06 22.23 24.70
CA LYS A 59 -0.06 23.22 23.61
C LYS A 59 0.86 24.43 23.79
N SER A 60 1.32 24.67 25.00
CA SER A 60 2.36 25.68 25.32
C SER A 60 3.65 24.91 25.62
N LEU A 61 4.55 24.86 24.67
CA LEU A 61 5.93 24.48 24.95
C LEU A 61 6.56 25.57 25.81
N PRO A 62 7.41 25.20 26.83
CA PRO A 62 8.21 26.19 27.48
C PRO A 62 9.02 26.96 26.42
N SER A 63 9.12 28.28 26.56
CA SER A 63 9.97 29.08 25.70
C SER A 63 11.40 28.52 25.84
N SER A 64 11.85 27.75 24.85
CA SER A 64 13.26 27.40 24.79
C SER A 64 14.03 28.67 24.37
N ASP A 65 15.15 28.94 25.03
CA ASP A 65 16.04 30.07 24.73
C ASP A 65 16.71 29.96 23.34
N GLY A 66 15.94 29.64 22.33
CA GLY A 66 16.31 29.61 20.94
C GLY A 66 15.99 28.29 20.22
N PHE A 67 15.24 28.37 19.14
CA PHE A 67 15.26 27.35 18.12
C PHE A 67 16.61 27.37 17.43
N GLY A 68 17.22 26.21 17.20
CA GLY A 68 18.39 26.12 16.34
C GLY A 68 18.07 26.73 14.96
N ASN A 69 19.07 27.32 14.31
CA ASN A 69 18.89 27.84 12.96
C ASN A 69 18.48 26.72 12.02
N PRO A 70 17.35 26.84 11.29
CA PRO A 70 16.93 25.83 10.34
C PRO A 70 17.96 25.71 9.22
N LEU A 71 18.44 24.50 8.96
CA LEU A 71 19.34 24.20 7.86
C LEU A 71 18.53 23.64 6.69
N GLU A 72 18.70 24.21 5.51
CA GLU A 72 18.12 23.65 4.29
C GLU A 72 18.98 22.49 3.80
N LYS A 73 18.46 21.25 3.84
CA LYS A 73 19.10 20.09 3.20
C LYS A 73 18.60 19.97 1.77
N ARG A 74 19.45 20.36 0.83
CA ARG A 74 19.23 20.19 -0.62
C ARG A 74 19.79 18.87 -1.10
N GLY A 75 19.39 18.41 -2.29
CA GLY A 75 19.94 17.23 -2.94
C GLY A 75 19.43 15.89 -2.39
N VAL A 76 18.41 15.88 -1.52
CA VAL A 76 17.87 14.64 -0.95
C VAL A 76 17.26 13.73 -2.01
N ILE A 77 16.59 14.30 -3.02
CA ILE A 77 16.05 13.53 -4.15
C ILE A 77 17.20 12.90 -4.94
N GLU A 78 18.29 13.59 -5.17
CA GLU A 78 19.48 13.07 -5.87
C GLU A 78 20.10 11.91 -5.13
N GLU A 79 20.22 11.99 -3.80
CA GLU A 79 20.70 10.89 -2.96
C GLU A 79 19.77 9.66 -3.05
N TYR A 80 18.45 9.90 -2.95
CA TYR A 80 17.44 8.85 -3.13
C TYR A 80 17.57 8.18 -4.50
N LEU A 81 17.58 8.97 -5.59
CA LEU A 81 17.71 8.46 -6.96
C LEU A 81 18.98 7.64 -7.14
N GLY A 82 20.11 8.18 -6.68
CA GLY A 82 21.41 7.50 -6.78
C GLY A 82 21.43 6.16 -6.06
N ARG A 83 20.81 6.07 -4.88
CA ARG A 83 20.69 4.78 -4.15
C ARG A 83 19.69 3.85 -4.82
N ALA A 84 18.52 4.34 -5.25
CA ALA A 84 17.49 3.54 -5.90
C ALA A 84 18.03 2.87 -7.18
N VAL A 85 18.75 3.62 -8.02
CA VAL A 85 19.37 3.09 -9.25
C VAL A 85 20.34 1.94 -8.94
N ARG A 86 21.12 2.04 -7.87
CA ARG A 86 22.06 0.96 -7.47
C ARG A 86 21.37 -0.24 -6.81
N SER A 87 20.12 -0.09 -6.38
CA SER A 87 19.37 -1.12 -5.64
C SER A 87 18.44 -1.97 -6.52
N VAL A 88 18.36 -1.68 -7.80
CA VAL A 88 17.55 -2.44 -8.77
C VAL A 88 18.45 -3.09 -9.84
N PRO A 89 18.02 -4.22 -10.45
CA PRO A 89 18.79 -4.84 -11.53
C PRO A 89 19.00 -3.89 -12.71
N ALA A 90 20.16 -3.98 -13.36
CA ALA A 90 20.40 -3.28 -14.62
C ALA A 90 19.70 -4.02 -15.78
N VAL A 91 19.23 -3.27 -16.78
CA VAL A 91 18.67 -3.84 -18.02
C VAL A 91 19.35 -3.22 -19.24
N GLU A 92 19.53 -4.01 -20.29
CA GLU A 92 20.18 -3.55 -21.51
C GLU A 92 19.31 -2.59 -22.34
N LYS A 93 18.00 -2.85 -22.34
CA LYS A 93 17.03 -2.07 -23.12
C LYS A 93 15.78 -1.80 -22.28
N GLY A 94 15.50 -0.52 -22.04
CA GLY A 94 14.32 -0.11 -21.30
C GLY A 94 13.01 -0.31 -22.05
N MET A 95 11.92 -0.24 -21.31
CA MET A 95 10.55 -0.28 -21.83
C MET A 95 9.98 1.12 -22.01
N ARG A 96 8.85 1.23 -22.69
CA ARG A 96 8.02 2.43 -22.73
C ARG A 96 6.99 2.37 -21.60
N ILE A 97 7.03 3.34 -20.70
CA ILE A 97 6.26 3.37 -19.45
C ILE A 97 5.45 4.66 -19.35
N LEU A 98 4.21 4.58 -18.87
CA LEU A 98 3.44 5.76 -18.51
C LEU A 98 3.50 5.95 -16.98
N VAL A 99 3.70 7.17 -16.51
CA VAL A 99 3.61 7.56 -15.10
C VAL A 99 2.50 8.59 -14.93
N ASP A 100 1.49 8.25 -14.16
CA ASP A 100 0.49 9.19 -13.65
C ASP A 100 0.88 9.64 -12.24
N GLY A 101 1.38 10.87 -12.14
CA GLY A 101 1.87 11.45 -10.90
C GLY A 101 0.78 12.08 -10.02
N ASN A 102 -0.50 12.00 -10.44
CA ASN A 102 -1.63 12.55 -9.69
C ASN A 102 -1.48 14.04 -9.29
N ASN A 103 -0.78 14.84 -10.06
CA ASN A 103 -0.42 16.22 -9.71
C ASN A 103 0.33 16.33 -8.35
N GLY A 104 0.80 15.23 -7.81
CA GLY A 104 1.49 15.10 -6.52
C GLY A 104 3.00 15.05 -6.65
N VAL A 105 3.67 14.95 -5.51
CA VAL A 105 5.14 15.04 -5.39
C VAL A 105 5.89 13.84 -5.98
N GLY A 106 5.23 12.69 -6.21
CA GLY A 106 5.78 11.57 -6.97
C GLY A 106 6.25 11.95 -8.37
N SER A 107 5.63 12.98 -8.96
CA SER A 107 5.99 13.57 -10.25
C SER A 107 7.43 14.10 -10.32
N LEU A 108 7.99 14.47 -9.19
CA LEU A 108 9.37 14.99 -9.10
C LEU A 108 10.42 13.88 -9.16
N VAL A 109 10.04 12.64 -8.84
CA VAL A 109 11.00 11.55 -8.60
C VAL A 109 10.79 10.38 -9.56
N THR A 110 9.59 9.81 -9.63
CA THR A 110 9.32 8.58 -10.40
C THR A 110 9.71 8.68 -11.89
N PRO A 111 9.32 9.74 -12.64
CA PRO A 111 9.72 9.86 -14.04
C PRO A 111 11.23 9.98 -14.22
N ARG A 112 11.91 10.69 -13.30
CA ARG A 112 13.36 10.83 -13.33
C ARG A 112 14.07 9.51 -13.07
N LEU A 113 13.64 8.78 -12.04
CA LEU A 113 14.19 7.47 -11.69
C LEU A 113 14.10 6.50 -12.86
N LEU A 114 12.91 6.36 -13.44
CA LEU A 114 12.68 5.45 -14.57
C LEU A 114 13.49 5.84 -15.82
N ARG A 115 13.62 7.14 -16.13
CA ARG A 115 14.50 7.60 -17.24
C ARG A 115 15.97 7.30 -16.97
N THR A 116 16.43 7.50 -15.73
CA THR A 116 17.80 7.17 -15.33
C THR A 116 18.09 5.68 -15.45
N LEU A 117 17.06 4.82 -15.25
CA LEU A 117 17.12 3.38 -15.46
C LEU A 117 17.00 2.93 -16.94
N GLY A 118 16.94 3.87 -17.87
CA GLY A 118 16.94 3.60 -19.33
C GLY A 118 15.56 3.44 -19.95
N HIS A 119 14.46 3.70 -19.21
CA HIS A 119 13.11 3.61 -19.75
C HIS A 119 12.69 4.87 -20.51
N GLN A 120 11.82 4.69 -21.51
CA GLN A 120 11.11 5.80 -22.17
C GLN A 120 9.86 6.13 -21.37
N VAL A 121 9.77 7.34 -20.80
CA VAL A 121 8.69 7.70 -19.87
C VAL A 121 7.77 8.75 -20.46
N VAL A 122 6.50 8.37 -20.61
CA VAL A 122 5.37 9.26 -20.86
C VAL A 122 4.80 9.70 -19.51
N THR A 123 4.51 10.95 -19.32
CA THR A 123 3.99 11.49 -18.05
C THR A 123 2.60 12.07 -18.21
N VAL A 124 1.73 11.78 -17.24
CA VAL A 124 0.38 12.31 -17.12
C VAL A 124 0.18 12.84 -15.71
N ASN A 125 -0.51 13.96 -15.57
CA ASN A 125 -0.77 14.58 -14.27
C ASN A 125 0.52 14.80 -13.44
N CYS A 126 1.65 15.10 -14.12
CA CYS A 126 2.96 15.27 -13.48
C CYS A 126 3.36 16.75 -13.28
N HIS A 127 2.46 17.70 -13.44
CA HIS A 127 2.62 19.07 -12.94
C HIS A 127 2.05 19.16 -11.53
N LEU A 128 2.75 19.79 -10.61
CA LEU A 128 2.32 19.90 -9.22
C LEU A 128 1.08 20.79 -9.11
N SER A 129 0.05 20.29 -8.45
CA SER A 129 -1.15 21.06 -8.14
C SER A 129 -1.86 20.48 -6.91
N TRP A 130 -2.03 21.29 -5.88
CA TRP A 130 -2.77 20.92 -4.68
C TRP A 130 -4.27 20.71 -4.94
N ARG A 131 -4.79 21.16 -6.08
CA ARG A 131 -6.21 20.98 -6.46
C ARG A 131 -6.48 19.68 -7.17
N PHE A 132 -5.46 18.90 -7.52
CA PHE A 132 -5.59 17.63 -8.25
C PHE A 132 -6.52 17.67 -9.47
N PRO A 133 -6.27 18.56 -10.45
CA PRO A 133 -7.20 18.75 -11.58
C PRO A 133 -7.28 17.55 -12.51
N GLY A 134 -6.32 16.63 -12.46
CA GLY A 134 -6.29 15.47 -13.34
C GLY A 134 -7.23 14.34 -12.89
N ARG A 135 -7.31 14.09 -11.60
CA ARG A 135 -8.18 13.07 -10.98
C ARG A 135 -8.19 13.19 -9.46
N SER A 136 -9.10 12.49 -8.81
CA SER A 136 -9.10 12.35 -7.34
C SER A 136 -7.74 11.81 -6.82
N PRO A 137 -7.27 12.29 -5.65
CA PRO A 137 -6.01 11.83 -5.06
C PRO A 137 -5.96 10.33 -4.78
N GLU A 138 -7.09 9.71 -4.44
CA GLU A 138 -7.16 8.28 -4.18
C GLU A 138 -7.11 7.48 -5.49
N PRO A 139 -6.13 6.57 -5.68
CA PRO A 139 -5.98 5.82 -6.92
C PRO A 139 -6.89 4.58 -6.97
N ARG A 140 -8.21 4.76 -6.82
CA ARG A 140 -9.20 3.69 -7.00
C ARG A 140 -9.47 3.44 -8.48
N ALA A 141 -9.93 2.24 -8.81
CA ALA A 141 -10.18 1.84 -10.20
C ALA A 141 -11.10 2.82 -10.94
N GLU A 142 -12.17 3.31 -10.30
CA GLU A 142 -13.10 4.28 -10.87
C GLU A 142 -12.44 5.61 -11.24
N ASN A 143 -11.40 6.02 -10.51
CA ASN A 143 -10.65 7.25 -10.76
C ASN A 143 -9.55 7.08 -11.82
N LEU A 144 -9.28 5.85 -12.27
CA LEU A 144 -8.16 5.51 -13.15
C LEU A 144 -8.58 5.12 -14.56
N MET A 145 -9.85 5.16 -14.88
CA MET A 145 -10.36 4.72 -16.18
C MET A 145 -9.76 5.51 -17.36
N GLU A 146 -9.60 6.82 -17.21
CA GLU A 146 -8.98 7.67 -18.25
C GLU A 146 -7.48 7.37 -18.40
N THR A 147 -6.76 7.20 -17.29
CA THR A 147 -5.36 6.81 -17.31
C THR A 147 -5.17 5.42 -17.93
N ALA A 148 -6.05 4.48 -17.62
CA ALA A 148 -6.04 3.13 -18.18
C ALA A 148 -6.26 3.12 -19.70
N ASP A 149 -7.23 3.91 -20.18
CA ASP A 149 -7.47 4.08 -21.62
C ASP A 149 -6.27 4.76 -22.30
N LEU A 150 -5.65 5.73 -21.65
CA LEU A 150 -4.45 6.41 -22.16
C LEU A 150 -3.26 5.44 -22.28
N VAL A 151 -3.02 4.58 -21.28
CA VAL A 151 -1.99 3.53 -21.34
C VAL A 151 -2.15 2.67 -22.59
N ARG A 152 -3.38 2.22 -22.86
CA ARG A 152 -3.71 1.42 -24.05
C ARG A 152 -3.51 2.21 -25.36
N ARG A 153 -4.02 3.44 -25.45
CA ARG A 153 -3.95 4.28 -26.69
C ARG A 153 -2.53 4.71 -27.03
N VAL A 154 -1.73 5.05 -26.03
CA VAL A 154 -0.33 5.47 -26.25
C VAL A 154 0.57 4.27 -26.55
N GLY A 155 0.13 3.05 -26.28
CA GLY A 155 0.87 1.83 -26.56
C GLY A 155 2.14 1.69 -25.69
N VAL A 156 2.03 2.01 -24.40
CA VAL A 156 3.10 1.76 -23.44
C VAL A 156 3.00 0.34 -22.90
N SER A 157 4.12 -0.22 -22.42
CA SER A 157 4.16 -1.57 -21.88
C SER A 157 3.50 -1.70 -20.52
N ILE A 158 3.54 -0.62 -19.71
CA ILE A 158 3.06 -0.57 -18.33
C ILE A 158 2.75 0.88 -17.93
N GLY A 159 1.72 1.07 -17.11
CA GLY A 159 1.38 2.32 -16.45
C GLY A 159 1.62 2.20 -14.95
N PHE A 160 2.28 3.18 -14.35
CA PHE A 160 2.43 3.36 -12.91
C PHE A 160 1.65 4.57 -12.45
N VAL A 161 0.88 4.40 -11.41
CA VAL A 161 -0.01 5.41 -10.85
C VAL A 161 0.27 5.56 -9.37
N HIS A 162 0.46 6.80 -8.91
CA HIS A 162 0.66 7.12 -7.50
C HIS A 162 -0.54 7.87 -6.92
N ASP A 163 -0.62 7.88 -5.60
CA ASP A 163 -1.37 8.88 -4.84
C ASP A 163 -0.55 10.18 -4.68
N ALA A 164 -1.05 11.14 -3.92
CA ALA A 164 -0.44 12.47 -3.91
C ALA A 164 0.98 12.50 -3.33
N ASP A 165 1.29 11.67 -2.34
CA ASP A 165 2.59 11.61 -1.66
C ASP A 165 3.46 10.41 -2.07
N ALA A 166 2.95 9.58 -2.98
CA ALA A 166 3.64 8.48 -3.66
C ALA A 166 4.16 7.35 -2.75
N ASP A 167 3.51 7.13 -1.60
CA ASP A 167 3.74 5.93 -0.81
C ASP A 167 3.00 4.71 -1.39
N ARG A 168 2.00 4.94 -2.27
CA ARG A 168 1.20 3.92 -2.97
C ARG A 168 1.62 3.73 -4.42
N LEU A 169 1.34 2.52 -4.91
CA LEU A 169 1.52 2.14 -6.32
C LEU A 169 0.32 1.37 -6.81
N VAL A 170 -0.27 1.82 -7.91
CA VAL A 170 -1.19 1.04 -8.74
C VAL A 170 -0.55 0.81 -10.10
N VAL A 171 -0.76 -0.37 -10.65
CA VAL A 171 -0.17 -0.79 -11.92
C VAL A 171 -1.27 -1.02 -12.96
N ILE A 172 -1.05 -0.54 -14.17
CA ILE A 172 -1.91 -0.75 -15.32
C ILE A 172 -1.09 -1.48 -16.39
N ASP A 173 -1.60 -2.59 -16.91
CA ASP A 173 -0.92 -3.31 -17.97
C ASP A 173 -1.03 -2.61 -19.34
N GLY A 174 -0.25 -3.02 -20.31
CA GLY A 174 -0.24 -2.41 -21.66
C GLY A 174 -1.55 -2.51 -22.43
N HIS A 175 -2.51 -3.31 -21.94
CA HIS A 175 -3.87 -3.41 -22.49
C HIS A 175 -4.87 -2.45 -21.79
N GLY A 176 -4.40 -1.66 -20.83
CA GLY A 176 -5.23 -0.76 -20.05
C GLY A 176 -6.00 -1.46 -18.92
N ARG A 177 -5.59 -2.64 -18.48
CA ARG A 177 -6.20 -3.33 -17.34
C ARG A 177 -5.49 -2.92 -16.06
N ILE A 178 -6.26 -2.39 -15.12
CA ILE A 178 -5.76 -2.06 -13.77
C ILE A 178 -5.52 -3.36 -13.03
N LEU A 179 -4.30 -3.57 -12.54
CA LEU A 179 -3.99 -4.74 -11.74
C LEU A 179 -4.65 -4.63 -10.36
N PRO A 180 -5.42 -5.64 -9.93
CA PRO A 180 -5.85 -5.73 -8.54
C PRO A 180 -4.67 -5.71 -7.56
N ASP A 181 -4.83 -5.08 -6.40
CA ASP A 181 -3.82 -5.03 -5.35
C ASP A 181 -3.33 -6.43 -4.95
N SER A 182 -4.23 -7.41 -4.93
CA SER A 182 -3.91 -8.81 -4.66
C SER A 182 -2.88 -9.39 -5.63
N LEU A 183 -3.03 -9.09 -6.92
CA LEU A 183 -2.09 -9.54 -7.95
C LEU A 183 -0.75 -8.81 -7.86
N LEU A 184 -0.77 -7.50 -7.65
CA LEU A 184 0.45 -6.71 -7.50
C LEU A 184 1.25 -7.17 -6.28
N SER A 185 0.58 -7.30 -5.12
CA SER A 185 1.19 -7.75 -3.87
C SER A 185 1.80 -9.15 -3.99
N ALA A 186 1.07 -10.10 -4.59
CA ALA A 186 1.56 -11.46 -4.80
C ALA A 186 2.71 -11.53 -5.82
N LEU A 187 2.64 -10.74 -6.90
CA LEU A 187 3.72 -10.61 -7.88
C LEU A 187 4.99 -10.05 -7.25
N MET A 188 4.88 -8.94 -6.51
CA MET A 188 6.03 -8.32 -5.84
C MET A 188 6.66 -9.25 -4.81
N LEU A 189 5.84 -9.99 -4.05
CA LEU A 189 6.34 -11.03 -3.15
C LEU A 189 7.15 -12.08 -3.91
N ARG A 190 6.62 -12.63 -5.01
CA ARG A 190 7.31 -13.65 -5.82
C ARG A 190 8.68 -13.18 -6.28
N ILE A 191 8.79 -11.91 -6.70
CA ILE A 191 10.07 -11.34 -7.14
C ILE A 191 11.01 -11.16 -5.93
N VAL A 192 10.54 -10.59 -4.84
CA VAL A 192 11.36 -10.29 -3.64
C VAL A 192 11.85 -11.56 -2.96
N ALA A 193 11.00 -12.60 -2.88
CA ALA A 193 11.29 -13.87 -2.22
C ALA A 193 12.12 -14.83 -3.08
N GLN A 194 12.47 -14.47 -4.32
CA GLN A 194 13.28 -15.34 -5.16
C GLN A 194 14.62 -15.68 -4.52
N GLY A 195 14.84 -16.97 -4.23
CA GLY A 195 16.03 -17.46 -3.54
C GLY A 195 16.14 -17.07 -2.05
N LYS A 196 15.05 -16.62 -1.45
CA LYS A 196 14.97 -16.23 -0.03
C LYS A 196 13.78 -16.91 0.64
N SER A 197 13.88 -17.11 1.95
CA SER A 197 12.77 -17.49 2.82
C SER A 197 12.75 -16.59 4.05
N GLY A 198 11.57 -16.44 4.66
CA GLY A 198 11.41 -15.60 5.85
C GLY A 198 9.96 -15.19 6.08
N ASP A 199 9.77 -14.27 7.01
CA ASP A 199 8.46 -13.73 7.31
C ASP A 199 8.00 -12.75 6.23
N VAL A 200 6.76 -12.94 5.79
CA VAL A 200 6.01 -12.07 4.88
C VAL A 200 4.88 -11.45 5.69
N VAL A 201 4.93 -10.16 5.90
CA VAL A 201 3.91 -9.47 6.70
C VAL A 201 2.85 -8.87 5.79
N VAL A 202 1.59 -9.19 6.08
CA VAL A 202 0.45 -8.72 5.30
C VAL A 202 -0.60 -8.08 6.21
N SER A 203 -1.36 -7.14 5.69
CA SER A 203 -2.51 -6.61 6.44
C SER A 203 -3.59 -7.69 6.61
N SER A 204 -4.41 -7.54 7.65
CA SER A 204 -5.47 -8.49 7.98
C SER A 204 -6.47 -8.75 6.84
N ASN A 205 -6.67 -7.79 5.94
CA ASN A 205 -7.53 -7.90 4.75
C ASN A 205 -6.79 -8.33 3.48
N SER A 206 -5.56 -8.79 3.57
CA SER A 206 -4.79 -9.25 2.41
C SER A 206 -5.36 -10.51 1.77
N SER A 207 -5.10 -10.64 0.47
CA SER A 207 -5.58 -11.72 -0.39
C SER A 207 -4.90 -13.05 -0.13
N LEU A 208 -5.64 -14.15 -0.33
CA LEU A 208 -5.08 -15.51 -0.41
C LEU A 208 -4.04 -15.67 -1.52
N ALA A 209 -4.05 -14.83 -2.55
CA ALA A 209 -3.03 -14.85 -3.60
C ALA A 209 -1.62 -14.66 -3.02
N VAL A 210 -1.47 -13.76 -2.04
CA VAL A 210 -0.19 -13.52 -1.36
C VAL A 210 0.22 -14.73 -0.52
N GLU A 211 -0.74 -15.34 0.18
CA GLU A 211 -0.47 -16.53 0.99
C GLU A 211 -0.02 -17.71 0.14
N ARG A 212 -0.70 -17.97 -0.99
CA ARG A 212 -0.33 -19.05 -1.90
C ARG A 212 1.07 -18.86 -2.48
N VAL A 213 1.40 -17.63 -2.89
CA VAL A 213 2.75 -17.32 -3.36
C VAL A 213 3.77 -17.48 -2.22
N ALA A 214 3.44 -17.06 -0.99
CA ALA A 214 4.34 -17.23 0.15
C ALA A 214 4.59 -18.73 0.45
N GLU A 215 3.55 -19.56 0.44
CA GLU A 215 3.64 -21.01 0.60
C GLU A 215 4.55 -21.65 -0.47
N GLU A 216 4.33 -21.29 -1.76
CA GLU A 216 5.14 -21.77 -2.89
C GLU A 216 6.62 -21.37 -2.76
N MET A 217 6.88 -20.19 -2.19
CA MET A 217 8.25 -19.68 -1.98
C MET A 217 8.88 -20.14 -0.65
N GLY A 218 8.19 -20.97 0.15
CA GLY A 218 8.68 -21.43 1.46
C GLY A 218 8.75 -20.31 2.51
N CYS A 219 7.92 -19.30 2.39
CA CYS A 219 7.82 -18.17 3.30
C CYS A 219 6.67 -18.35 4.31
N ARG A 220 6.80 -17.72 5.47
CA ARG A 220 5.76 -17.71 6.51
C ARG A 220 4.97 -16.41 6.46
N VAL A 221 3.66 -16.49 6.30
CA VAL A 221 2.77 -15.33 6.36
C VAL A 221 2.46 -14.96 7.81
N VAL A 222 2.57 -13.68 8.12
CA VAL A 222 2.20 -13.06 9.40
C VAL A 222 1.23 -11.92 9.10
N ARG A 223 0.07 -11.93 9.77
CA ARG A 223 -0.90 -10.83 9.65
C ARG A 223 -0.66 -9.75 10.68
N ALA A 224 -0.78 -8.52 10.23
CA ALA A 224 -0.71 -7.32 11.08
C ALA A 224 -1.99 -6.48 10.91
N PRO A 225 -2.33 -5.63 11.87
CA PRO A 225 -3.35 -4.62 11.67
C PRO A 225 -3.03 -3.71 10.48
N LEU A 226 -4.05 -3.23 9.79
CA LEU A 226 -3.90 -2.27 8.70
C LEU A 226 -3.17 -1.01 9.19
N GLY A 227 -2.15 -0.56 8.45
CA GLY A 227 -1.27 0.55 8.84
C GLY A 227 -0.16 0.14 9.82
N ARG A 228 0.10 -1.17 10.02
CA ARG A 228 1.13 -1.65 10.96
C ARG A 228 2.09 -2.69 10.36
N THR A 229 1.95 -2.98 9.08
CA THR A 229 2.75 -4.02 8.44
C THR A 229 4.24 -3.71 8.42
N SER A 230 4.61 -2.44 8.23
CA SER A 230 6.02 -1.99 8.24
C SER A 230 6.69 -2.21 9.59
N HIS A 231 5.98 -1.89 10.70
CA HIS A 231 6.50 -2.11 12.06
C HIS A 231 6.67 -3.58 12.38
N GLU A 232 5.66 -4.39 12.06
CA GLU A 232 5.71 -5.83 12.30
C GLU A 232 6.83 -6.47 11.48
N LEU A 233 6.99 -6.04 10.22
CA LEU A 233 8.08 -6.47 9.35
C LEU A 233 9.45 -6.15 9.95
N TYR A 234 9.66 -4.92 10.41
CA TYR A 234 10.91 -4.46 10.99
C TYR A 234 11.27 -5.24 12.27
N GLY A 235 10.29 -5.39 13.19
CA GLY A 235 10.47 -6.14 14.44
C GLY A 235 10.81 -7.61 14.20
N ARG A 236 10.31 -8.21 13.13
CA ARG A 236 10.56 -9.62 12.75
C ARG A 236 11.78 -9.80 11.85
N ARG A 237 12.37 -8.73 11.32
CA ARG A 237 13.36 -8.81 10.25
C ARG A 237 12.82 -9.60 9.05
N GLY A 238 11.55 -9.41 8.72
CA GLY A 238 10.89 -10.08 7.60
C GLY A 238 11.46 -9.65 6.24
N ILE A 239 11.07 -10.35 5.19
CA ILE A 239 11.62 -10.14 3.85
C ILE A 239 10.72 -9.30 2.94
N TYR A 240 9.44 -9.16 3.28
CA TYR A 240 8.45 -8.43 2.48
C TYR A 240 7.25 -8.04 3.35
N ALA A 241 6.70 -6.84 3.12
CA ALA A 241 5.38 -6.51 3.64
C ALA A 241 4.52 -5.80 2.61
N THR A 242 3.20 -5.95 2.77
CA THR A 242 2.23 -5.29 1.89
C THR A 242 0.91 -4.99 2.60
N GLU A 243 0.33 -3.88 2.18
CA GLU A 243 -1.05 -3.48 2.41
C GLU A 243 -1.67 -3.09 1.07
N PRO A 244 -2.97 -2.85 0.97
CA PRO A 244 -3.56 -2.40 -0.30
C PRO A 244 -2.81 -1.20 -0.89
N SER A 245 -2.28 -1.38 -2.11
CA SER A 245 -1.44 -0.44 -2.88
C SER A 245 -0.11 -0.01 -2.24
N LYS A 246 0.27 -0.55 -1.09
CA LYS A 246 1.52 -0.26 -0.38
C LYS A 246 2.45 -1.46 -0.35
N ILE A 247 3.71 -1.25 -0.63
CA ILE A 247 4.73 -2.29 -0.75
C ILE A 247 5.97 -1.87 0.04
N VAL A 248 6.46 -2.80 0.87
CA VAL A 248 7.69 -2.64 1.63
C VAL A 248 8.69 -3.71 1.19
N ILE A 249 9.85 -3.28 0.74
CA ILE A 249 10.98 -4.12 0.34
C ILE A 249 12.14 -3.82 1.29
N PRO A 250 12.38 -4.62 2.36
CA PRO A 250 13.35 -4.29 3.41
C PRO A 250 14.79 -4.15 2.92
N ALA A 251 15.14 -4.81 1.81
CA ALA A 251 16.45 -4.63 1.18
C ALA A 251 16.70 -3.19 0.70
N TRP A 252 15.64 -2.44 0.47
CA TRP A 252 15.64 -1.01 0.19
C TRP A 252 15.49 -0.19 1.47
N GLY A 253 14.44 -0.47 2.22
CA GLY A 253 14.13 0.18 3.49
C GLY A 253 12.82 -0.34 4.09
N PRO A 254 12.59 -0.14 5.42
CA PRO A 254 11.44 -0.68 6.12
C PRO A 254 10.16 0.18 5.99
N TRP A 255 10.07 1.03 4.99
CA TRP A 255 8.93 1.94 4.74
C TRP A 255 8.18 1.60 3.45
N GLU A 256 6.95 2.06 3.33
CA GLU A 256 6.16 2.00 2.11
C GLU A 256 6.75 2.93 1.05
N ASP A 257 7.02 2.41 -0.15
CA ASP A 257 7.66 3.16 -1.21
C ASP A 257 7.11 2.77 -2.59
N GLY A 258 6.09 3.51 -3.04
CA GLY A 258 5.51 3.31 -4.36
C GLY A 258 6.47 3.66 -5.50
N ILE A 259 7.41 4.58 -5.26
CA ILE A 259 8.40 5.00 -6.27
C ILE A 259 9.44 3.92 -6.51
N PHE A 260 10.02 3.40 -5.43
CA PHE A 260 10.99 2.31 -5.53
C PHE A 260 10.33 1.03 -6.05
N ALA A 261 9.10 0.71 -5.58
CA ALA A 261 8.34 -0.43 -6.06
C ALA A 261 8.07 -0.37 -7.58
N ALA A 262 7.74 0.81 -8.11
CA ALA A 262 7.57 1.02 -9.56
C ALA A 262 8.87 0.76 -10.33
N ALA A 263 10.00 1.29 -9.87
CA ALA A 263 11.30 1.08 -10.50
C ALA A 263 11.74 -0.39 -10.42
N PHE A 264 11.56 -1.01 -9.27
CA PHE A 264 11.89 -2.42 -9.04
C PHE A 264 11.06 -3.34 -9.96
N LEU A 265 9.75 -3.11 -10.04
CA LEU A 265 8.88 -3.87 -10.95
C LEU A 265 9.22 -3.63 -12.42
N ALA A 266 9.53 -2.38 -12.81
CA ALA A 266 9.89 -2.05 -14.19
C ALA A 266 11.11 -2.84 -14.67
N GLN A 267 12.16 -2.92 -13.84
CA GLN A 267 13.38 -3.64 -14.18
C GLN A 267 13.14 -5.15 -14.31
N HIS A 268 12.38 -5.75 -13.40
CA HIS A 268 12.02 -7.17 -13.47
C HIS A 268 11.09 -7.48 -14.64
N ALA A 269 10.09 -6.63 -14.91
CA ALA A 269 9.23 -6.78 -16.08
C ALA A 269 10.02 -6.67 -17.38
N CYS A 270 10.98 -5.75 -17.45
CA CYS A 270 11.87 -5.60 -18.59
C CYS A 270 12.70 -6.87 -18.85
N SER A 271 13.34 -7.40 -17.82
CA SER A 271 14.14 -8.63 -17.89
C SER A 271 13.32 -9.88 -18.24
N SER A 272 12.02 -9.87 -17.93
CA SER A 272 11.11 -11.00 -18.16
C SER A 272 10.32 -10.90 -19.47
N GLY A 273 10.59 -9.91 -20.30
CA GLY A 273 9.84 -9.71 -21.57
C GLY A 273 8.45 -9.07 -21.37
N GLY A 274 8.23 -8.41 -20.25
CA GLY A 274 7.00 -7.70 -19.92
C GLY A 274 6.31 -8.18 -18.64
N LEU A 275 5.17 -7.58 -18.35
CA LEU A 275 4.38 -7.91 -17.14
C LEU A 275 3.66 -9.26 -17.26
N GLY A 276 3.26 -9.66 -18.49
CA GLY A 276 2.51 -10.90 -18.75
C GLY A 276 3.19 -12.15 -18.20
N PRO A 277 4.45 -12.44 -18.56
CA PRO A 277 5.19 -13.60 -18.05
C PRO A 277 5.29 -13.63 -16.52
N LEU A 278 5.46 -12.48 -15.89
CA LEU A 278 5.53 -12.39 -14.42
C LEU A 278 4.19 -12.72 -13.74
N LEU A 279 3.06 -12.42 -14.39
CA LEU A 279 1.72 -12.66 -13.88
C LEU A 279 1.17 -14.06 -14.19
N ALA A 280 1.81 -14.82 -15.08
CA ALA A 280 1.27 -16.06 -15.62
C ALA A 280 0.91 -17.10 -14.55
N ASN A 281 1.69 -17.18 -13.49
CA ASN A 281 1.52 -18.16 -12.41
C ASN A 281 1.08 -17.54 -11.08
N ILE A 282 0.57 -16.32 -11.09
CA ILE A 282 0.01 -15.70 -9.86
C ILE A 282 -1.45 -16.14 -9.70
N PRO A 283 -1.82 -16.74 -8.56
CA PRO A 283 -3.20 -17.13 -8.29
C PRO A 283 -4.14 -15.93 -8.33
N ARG A 284 -5.36 -16.12 -8.85
CA ARG A 284 -6.36 -15.07 -8.97
C ARG A 284 -7.53 -15.36 -8.05
N TYR A 285 -7.98 -14.34 -7.36
CA TYR A 285 -9.16 -14.35 -6.50
C TYR A 285 -9.99 -13.09 -6.79
N SER A 286 -11.29 -13.19 -6.56
CA SER A 286 -12.21 -12.06 -6.64
C SER A 286 -12.43 -11.49 -5.26
N TYR A 287 -12.13 -10.21 -5.10
CA TYR A 287 -12.23 -9.46 -3.85
C TYR A 287 -13.36 -8.45 -3.96
N VAL A 288 -14.23 -8.42 -2.97
CA VAL A 288 -15.36 -7.49 -2.85
C VAL A 288 -15.42 -6.91 -1.44
N GLN A 289 -15.91 -5.69 -1.32
CA GLN A 289 -16.07 -5.02 -0.03
C GLN A 289 -17.31 -4.13 0.01
N THR A 290 -17.79 -3.88 1.22
CA THR A 290 -18.87 -2.92 1.48
C THR A 290 -18.67 -2.22 2.82
N ASP A 291 -19.23 -1.02 2.93
CA ASP A 291 -19.28 -0.26 4.17
C ASP A 291 -20.72 -0.20 4.67
N LEU A 292 -21.00 -0.73 5.86
CA LEU A 292 -22.30 -0.60 6.50
C LEU A 292 -22.28 0.56 7.50
N PRO A 293 -23.13 1.59 7.30
CA PRO A 293 -23.22 2.70 8.23
C PRO A 293 -23.81 2.25 9.56
N GLN A 294 -23.40 2.92 10.60
CA GLN A 294 -23.80 2.79 11.99
C GLN A 294 -24.36 1.44 12.43
N THR A 295 -23.53 0.69 13.11
CA THR A 295 -24.02 -0.38 13.98
C THR A 295 -23.83 0.07 15.43
N ARG A 296 -24.82 -0.18 16.29
CA ARG A 296 -24.68 0.00 17.74
C ARG A 296 -23.77 -1.07 18.38
N LEU A 297 -23.36 -2.07 17.59
CA LEU A 297 -22.51 -3.15 18.05
C LEU A 297 -21.13 -2.62 18.47
N SER A 298 -20.69 -2.91 19.67
CA SER A 298 -19.30 -2.74 20.09
C SER A 298 -18.39 -3.70 19.31
N ASP A 299 -17.08 -3.50 19.36
CA ASP A 299 -16.13 -4.41 18.67
C ASP A 299 -16.28 -5.86 19.23
N GLU A 300 -16.40 -6.03 20.54
CA GLU A 300 -16.61 -7.34 21.16
C GLU A 300 -17.96 -7.97 20.79
N ALA A 301 -19.04 -7.18 20.75
CA ALA A 301 -20.35 -7.69 20.35
C ALA A 301 -20.34 -8.14 18.87
N LEU A 302 -19.65 -7.39 18.00
CA LEU A 302 -19.44 -7.78 16.60
C LEU A 302 -18.70 -9.12 16.50
N LYS A 303 -17.56 -9.25 17.19
CA LYS A 303 -16.78 -10.48 17.20
C LYS A 303 -17.58 -11.68 17.72
N GLU A 304 -18.30 -11.51 18.83
CA GLU A 304 -19.11 -12.58 19.39
C GLU A 304 -20.25 -12.99 18.46
N LEU A 305 -20.90 -12.03 17.78
CA LEU A 305 -21.92 -12.30 16.78
C LEU A 305 -21.35 -13.17 15.63
N VAL A 306 -20.17 -12.79 15.15
CA VAL A 306 -19.48 -13.50 14.06
C VAL A 306 -19.02 -14.89 14.53
N ARG A 307 -18.41 -15.03 15.72
CA ARG A 307 -18.04 -16.32 16.29
C ARG A 307 -19.25 -17.27 16.38
N ARG A 308 -20.39 -16.77 16.84
CA ARG A 308 -21.65 -17.56 16.93
C ARG A 308 -22.15 -17.99 15.55
N ARG A 309 -22.13 -17.11 14.56
CA ARG A 309 -22.60 -17.39 13.19
C ARG A 309 -21.78 -18.46 12.48
N TYR A 310 -20.49 -18.51 12.77
CA TYR A 310 -19.56 -19.44 12.12
C TYR A 310 -19.21 -20.67 12.97
N ARG A 311 -19.74 -20.77 14.19
CA ARG A 311 -19.59 -21.96 15.04
C ARG A 311 -20.21 -23.19 14.36
N GLY A 312 -19.42 -24.27 14.23
CA GLY A 312 -19.89 -25.54 13.61
C GLY A 312 -19.97 -25.53 12.08
N LYS A 313 -19.49 -24.45 11.41
CA LYS A 313 -19.27 -24.43 9.96
C LYS A 313 -17.85 -24.90 9.62
N ASP A 314 -17.62 -25.25 8.35
CA ASP A 314 -16.27 -25.59 7.84
C ASP A 314 -15.39 -24.34 7.80
N VAL A 315 -14.87 -23.99 8.97
CA VAL A 315 -13.93 -22.86 9.14
C VAL A 315 -12.51 -23.42 9.22
N ASN A 316 -11.66 -23.02 8.27
CA ASN A 316 -10.26 -23.41 8.28
C ASN A 316 -9.48 -22.66 9.37
N ARG A 317 -9.78 -21.35 9.53
CA ARG A 317 -9.07 -20.47 10.45
C ARG A 317 -9.95 -19.28 10.84
N MET A 318 -9.80 -18.81 12.07
CA MET A 318 -10.41 -17.58 12.57
C MET A 318 -9.32 -16.72 13.20
N GLU A 319 -9.22 -15.47 12.79
CA GLU A 319 -8.19 -14.52 13.25
C GLU A 319 -8.82 -13.21 13.70
N GLU A 320 -8.28 -12.64 14.78
CA GLU A 320 -8.77 -11.41 15.40
C GLU A 320 -7.66 -10.35 15.52
N VAL A 321 -6.85 -10.22 14.49
CA VAL A 321 -5.73 -9.27 14.46
C VAL A 321 -6.20 -7.82 14.33
N ASP A 322 -7.23 -7.57 13.48
CA ASP A 322 -7.81 -6.23 13.25
C ASP A 322 -9.27 -6.42 12.81
N GLY A 323 -10.18 -6.54 13.78
CA GLY A 323 -11.51 -7.06 13.58
C GLY A 323 -11.54 -8.58 13.68
N ILE A 324 -12.37 -9.25 12.88
CA ILE A 324 -12.46 -10.72 12.83
C ILE A 324 -12.50 -11.21 11.39
N ARG A 325 -11.57 -12.08 11.03
CA ARG A 325 -11.45 -12.73 9.72
C ARG A 325 -11.74 -14.22 9.85
N ILE A 326 -12.58 -14.73 8.99
CA ILE A 326 -12.99 -16.13 8.91
C ILE A 326 -12.49 -16.68 7.58
N GLU A 327 -11.58 -17.64 7.62
CA GLU A 327 -11.14 -18.39 6.45
C GLU A 327 -11.97 -19.65 6.27
N LEU A 328 -12.53 -19.79 5.09
CA LEU A 328 -13.36 -20.90 4.63
C LEU A 328 -12.55 -21.71 3.59
N LYS A 329 -13.10 -22.85 3.15
CA LYS A 329 -12.43 -23.72 2.18
C LYS A 329 -11.98 -23.00 0.90
N ASP A 330 -12.84 -22.14 0.34
CA ASP A 330 -12.63 -21.54 -0.97
C ASP A 330 -12.57 -20.00 -0.94
N GLY A 331 -12.46 -19.40 0.24
CA GLY A 331 -12.42 -17.95 0.39
C GLY A 331 -12.35 -17.52 1.85
N TRP A 332 -12.58 -16.23 2.08
CA TRP A 332 -12.65 -15.67 3.42
C TRP A 332 -13.62 -14.49 3.48
N VAL A 333 -14.07 -14.19 4.68
CA VAL A 333 -14.84 -13.00 5.01
C VAL A 333 -14.25 -12.32 6.25
N MET A 334 -14.24 -11.00 6.29
CA MET A 334 -13.71 -10.23 7.41
C MET A 334 -14.64 -9.10 7.77
N PHE A 335 -14.80 -8.88 9.07
CA PHE A 335 -15.59 -7.79 9.66
C PHE A 335 -14.66 -6.90 10.47
N ARG A 336 -14.66 -5.61 10.16
CA ARG A 336 -13.80 -4.64 10.82
C ARG A 336 -14.57 -3.35 11.11
N ARG A 337 -14.57 -2.91 12.34
CA ARG A 337 -15.06 -1.57 12.65
C ARG A 337 -14.06 -0.51 12.19
N SER A 338 -14.56 0.59 11.64
CA SER A 338 -13.72 1.74 11.35
C SER A 338 -13.26 2.39 12.67
N GLY A 339 -11.98 2.73 12.77
CA GLY A 339 -11.45 3.46 13.93
C GLY A 339 -11.80 4.95 13.95
N THR A 340 -12.23 5.50 12.80
CA THR A 340 -12.47 6.95 12.62
C THR A 340 -13.90 7.30 12.26
N GLU A 341 -14.67 6.34 11.77
CA GLU A 341 -16.06 6.54 11.32
C GLU A 341 -16.99 5.50 11.94
N PRO A 342 -18.25 5.83 12.23
CA PRO A 342 -19.21 4.89 12.82
C PRO A 342 -19.75 3.91 11.78
N LYS A 343 -18.87 3.02 11.26
CA LYS A 343 -19.23 2.01 10.25
C LYS A 343 -18.50 0.71 10.47
N VAL A 344 -19.08 -0.38 9.97
CA VAL A 344 -18.45 -1.68 9.84
C VAL A 344 -18.09 -1.89 8.37
N ARG A 345 -16.83 -2.18 8.10
CA ARG A 345 -16.37 -2.61 6.80
C ARG A 345 -16.41 -4.12 6.74
N ILE A 346 -16.97 -4.65 5.66
CA ILE A 346 -17.00 -6.07 5.38
C ILE A 346 -16.21 -6.31 4.11
N TYR A 347 -15.32 -7.28 4.17
CA TYR A 347 -14.50 -7.72 3.05
C TYR A 347 -14.77 -9.18 2.79
N ALA A 348 -14.80 -9.58 1.54
CA ALA A 348 -14.87 -10.98 1.17
C ALA A 348 -14.01 -11.26 -0.05
N GLU A 349 -13.44 -12.44 -0.10
CA GLU A 349 -12.66 -12.92 -1.24
C GLU A 349 -12.95 -14.40 -1.46
N ALA A 350 -13.06 -14.79 -2.72
CA ALA A 350 -13.20 -16.17 -3.16
C ALA A 350 -12.58 -16.39 -4.54
N ARG A 351 -12.61 -17.64 -5.04
CA ARG A 351 -12.08 -17.95 -6.36
C ARG A 351 -12.85 -17.31 -7.49
N THR A 352 -14.15 -17.09 -7.30
CA THR A 352 -15.02 -16.44 -8.30
C THR A 352 -15.74 -15.24 -7.70
N GLU A 353 -16.12 -14.29 -8.55
CA GLU A 353 -16.88 -13.10 -8.16
C GLU A 353 -18.24 -13.45 -7.55
N SER A 354 -18.91 -14.46 -8.11
CA SER A 354 -20.20 -14.94 -7.60
C SER A 354 -20.08 -15.47 -6.15
N GLU A 355 -19.02 -16.23 -5.85
CA GLU A 355 -18.77 -16.73 -4.49
C GLU A 355 -18.38 -15.61 -3.52
N ALA A 356 -17.51 -14.70 -3.95
CA ALA A 356 -17.12 -13.55 -3.12
C ALA A 356 -18.34 -12.67 -2.78
N THR A 357 -19.18 -12.38 -3.78
CA THR A 357 -20.42 -11.61 -3.61
C THR A 357 -21.41 -12.33 -2.70
N ARG A 358 -21.56 -13.66 -2.82
CA ARG A 358 -22.39 -14.44 -1.92
C ARG A 358 -21.93 -14.36 -0.47
N LEU A 359 -20.61 -14.50 -0.22
CA LEU A 359 -20.03 -14.35 1.10
C LEU A 359 -20.26 -12.95 1.68
N LEU A 360 -20.11 -11.93 0.85
CA LEU A 360 -20.34 -10.54 1.24
C LEU A 360 -21.80 -10.31 1.65
N ASN A 361 -22.75 -10.75 0.82
CA ASN A 361 -24.18 -10.59 1.08
C ASN A 361 -24.63 -11.32 2.35
N GLU A 362 -24.15 -12.55 2.59
CA GLU A 362 -24.41 -13.30 3.85
C GLU A 362 -23.86 -12.56 5.07
N ALA A 363 -22.71 -11.91 4.93
CA ALA A 363 -22.09 -11.13 5.99
C ALA A 363 -22.85 -9.82 6.25
N GLU A 364 -23.31 -9.14 5.21
CA GLU A 364 -24.15 -7.94 5.34
C GLU A 364 -25.47 -8.24 6.05
N GLU A 365 -26.14 -9.32 5.66
CA GLU A 365 -27.40 -9.74 6.27
C GLU A 365 -27.22 -10.02 7.76
N LEU A 366 -26.11 -10.69 8.13
CA LEU A 366 -25.78 -10.94 9.53
C LEU A 366 -25.71 -9.64 10.34
N ILE A 367 -25.07 -8.62 9.82
CA ILE A 367 -24.92 -7.34 10.51
C ILE A 367 -26.26 -6.60 10.55
N ARG A 368 -26.96 -6.47 9.41
CA ARG A 368 -28.23 -5.74 9.31
C ARG A 368 -29.29 -6.30 10.25
N THR A 369 -29.41 -7.64 10.32
CA THR A 369 -30.41 -8.31 11.19
C THR A 369 -30.11 -8.08 12.69
N ASN A 370 -28.84 -7.89 13.08
CA ASN A 370 -28.44 -7.77 14.47
C ASN A 370 -28.07 -6.31 14.89
N SER A 371 -28.11 -5.34 13.97
CA SER A 371 -27.78 -3.95 14.26
C SER A 371 -28.86 -3.22 15.05
N ASN A 372 -30.08 -3.75 15.10
CA ASN A 372 -31.25 -3.15 15.76
C ASN A 372 -31.57 -3.84 17.10
N ALA A 373 -30.79 -4.82 17.53
CA ALA A 373 -30.99 -5.53 18.79
C ALA A 373 -30.23 -4.90 19.96
#